data_116664ee1b5de697450bd4209bbbed2f
#
_entry.id   116664ee1b5de697450bd4209bbbed2f
#
_cell.length_a   1.000
_cell.length_b   1.000
_cell.length_c   1.000
_cell.angle_alpha   90.00
_cell.angle_beta   90.00
_cell.angle_gamma   90.00
#
_symmetry.space_group_name_H-M   'P 1'
#
loop_
_entity.id
_entity.type
_entity.pdbx_description
1 polymer ?
#
loop_
_entity_poly.entity_id
_entity_poly.type
_entity_poly.pdbx_seq_one_letter_code
_entity_poly.pdbx_strand_id
1 'polypeptide(L)'
;DMPQIARQVIKEIGYDDARHGFDYKTSAVLTSIGEQSSDIAQGVDCALEAREGKMSDDDIEAIGAGDQGMMFGYASNETETYMPLPIYLSHELTKRLSVARKSGELSYLLPDGKSQVTVEYQDGKPVRVDTVVISTQHKEDIDLGVLREDIINKIILKVIPENLLDEATKYYVNPTGRFVVGGPQGDTGLTGRKIIVDTYGGMARHGGGALSGKDGTKVDRSGAYMARYIAKN
;
A
#
# COMPACT_ATOMS: atom_id res chain seq x y z
N ASP A 1 6.37 17.91 15.68
CA ASP A 1 6.57 18.85 14.58
C ASP A 1 6.23 18.20 13.24
N MET A 2 4.99 18.43 12.74
CA MET A 2 4.47 17.82 11.52
C MET A 2 5.30 18.12 10.26
N PRO A 3 5.72 19.37 9.99
CA PRO A 3 6.52 19.66 8.80
C PRO A 3 7.87 18.95 8.78
N GLN A 4 8.53 18.78 9.91
CA GLN A 4 9.80 18.07 9.99
C GLN A 4 9.59 16.56 9.75
N ILE A 5 8.57 15.97 10.35
CA ILE A 5 8.21 14.55 10.13
C ILE A 5 7.89 14.32 8.66
N ALA A 6 7.07 15.18 8.05
CA ALA A 6 6.71 15.05 6.62
C ALA A 6 7.96 15.10 5.73
N ARG A 7 8.88 16.06 5.97
CA ARG A 7 10.15 16.17 5.23
C ARG A 7 11.04 14.95 5.42
N GLN A 8 11.11 14.43 6.64
CA GLN A 8 11.89 13.22 6.92
C GLN A 8 11.34 12.01 6.13
N VAL A 9 10.03 11.81 6.12
CA VAL A 9 9.40 10.73 5.36
C VAL A 9 9.63 10.90 3.85
N ILE A 10 9.47 12.12 3.31
CA ILE A 10 9.75 12.42 1.89
C ILE A 10 11.19 12.04 1.53
N LYS A 11 12.15 12.40 2.41
CA LYS A 11 13.56 12.05 2.24
C LYS A 11 13.80 10.54 2.27
N GLU A 12 13.19 9.83 3.23
CA GLU A 12 13.33 8.37 3.38
C GLU A 12 12.72 7.60 2.20
N ILE A 13 11.65 8.13 1.61
CA ILE A 13 11.09 7.59 0.36
C ILE A 13 12.11 7.72 -0.77
N GLY A 14 12.91 8.79 -0.81
CA GLY A 14 13.97 9.02 -1.80
C GLY A 14 13.70 10.21 -2.72
N TYR A 15 12.83 11.14 -2.32
CA TYR A 15 12.67 12.43 -2.99
C TYR A 15 13.67 13.42 -2.41
N ASP A 16 14.93 13.33 -2.82
CA ASP A 16 16.06 14.06 -2.29
C ASP A 16 16.80 14.93 -3.32
N ASP A 17 16.34 14.93 -4.57
CA ASP A 17 16.92 15.67 -5.68
C ASP A 17 15.85 16.46 -6.45
N ALA A 18 15.93 17.80 -6.35
CA ALA A 18 15.00 18.73 -7.00
C ALA A 18 14.96 18.60 -8.53
N ARG A 19 16.00 18.05 -9.16
CA ARG A 19 16.05 17.80 -10.62
C ARG A 19 15.00 16.81 -11.07
N HIS A 20 14.49 15.97 -10.15
CA HIS A 20 13.40 15.03 -10.41
C HIS A 20 12.01 15.64 -10.13
N GLY A 21 11.93 16.98 -9.96
CA GLY A 21 10.70 17.74 -9.89
C GLY A 21 10.07 17.85 -8.50
N PHE A 22 10.55 17.08 -7.52
CA PHE A 22 10.07 17.13 -6.14
C PHE A 22 11.17 16.68 -5.18
N ASP A 23 11.38 17.45 -4.09
CA ASP A 23 12.33 17.08 -3.05
C ASP A 23 11.89 17.56 -1.66
N TYR A 24 12.42 16.92 -0.62
CA TYR A 24 12.05 17.19 0.77
C TYR A 24 12.50 18.56 1.30
N LYS A 25 13.49 19.20 0.69
CA LYS A 25 14.03 20.50 1.14
C LYS A 25 13.15 21.65 0.67
N THR A 26 12.75 21.62 -0.62
CA THR A 26 12.07 22.73 -1.30
C THR A 26 10.56 22.60 -1.33
N SER A 27 10.00 21.40 -1.10
CA SER A 27 8.54 21.19 -1.08
C SER A 27 7.90 22.03 0.05
N ALA A 28 6.76 22.67 -0.24
CA ALA A 28 5.96 23.31 0.78
C ALA A 28 5.25 22.28 1.65
N VAL A 29 5.22 22.51 2.96
CA VAL A 29 4.42 21.72 3.91
C VAL A 29 3.47 22.67 4.61
N LEU A 30 2.20 22.59 4.27
CA LEU A 30 1.14 23.37 4.86
C LEU A 30 0.37 22.51 5.86
N THR A 31 0.05 23.08 7.02
CA THR A 31 -0.73 22.39 8.06
C THR A 31 -1.98 23.21 8.36
N SER A 32 -3.11 22.53 8.42
CA SER A 32 -4.38 23.09 8.89
C SER A 32 -4.98 22.08 9.85
N ILE A 33 -5.08 22.45 11.11
CA ILE A 33 -5.58 21.58 12.17
C ILE A 33 -6.80 22.24 12.76
N GLY A 34 -7.95 21.56 12.68
CA GLY A 34 -9.19 21.96 13.33
C GLY A 34 -9.51 21.02 14.49
N GLU A 35 -10.34 21.49 15.39
CA GLU A 35 -10.93 20.64 16.41
C GLU A 35 -11.98 19.71 15.81
N GLN A 36 -12.13 18.52 16.39
CA GLN A 36 -13.18 17.59 15.99
C GLN A 36 -14.55 18.21 16.38
N SER A 37 -15.57 17.98 15.54
CA SER A 37 -16.95 18.32 15.87
C SER A 37 -17.33 17.72 17.24
N SER A 38 -17.94 18.55 18.11
CA SER A 38 -18.46 18.10 19.41
C SER A 38 -19.48 16.97 19.28
N ASP A 39 -20.27 16.99 18.20
CA ASP A 39 -21.28 15.96 17.95
C ASP A 39 -20.64 14.61 17.59
N ILE A 40 -19.55 14.64 16.83
CA ILE A 40 -18.77 13.42 16.51
C ILE A 40 -18.01 12.94 17.74
N ALA A 41 -17.42 13.85 18.52
CA ALA A 41 -16.66 13.53 19.74
C ALA A 41 -17.48 12.72 20.74
N GLN A 42 -18.77 13.01 20.89
CA GLN A 42 -19.65 12.25 21.77
C GLN A 42 -19.67 10.75 21.51
N GLY A 43 -19.59 10.35 20.22
CA GLY A 43 -19.58 8.94 19.83
C GLY A 43 -18.20 8.28 19.91
N VAL A 44 -17.13 9.09 19.97
CA VAL A 44 -15.73 8.60 20.10
C VAL A 44 -15.33 8.51 21.56
N ASP A 45 -15.64 9.54 22.35
CA ASP A 45 -15.14 9.69 23.71
C ASP A 45 -15.84 8.76 24.70
N CYS A 46 -17.10 8.39 24.42
CA CYS A 46 -17.86 7.53 25.32
C CYS A 46 -18.83 6.62 24.55
N ALA A 47 -18.72 5.31 24.77
CA ALA A 47 -19.63 4.32 24.21
C ALA A 47 -21.09 4.57 24.67
N LEU A 48 -22.05 4.19 23.82
CA LEU A 48 -23.47 4.35 24.13
C LEU A 48 -23.86 3.64 25.44
N GLU A 49 -23.36 2.42 25.62
CA GLU A 49 -23.60 1.59 26.78
C GLU A 49 -23.05 2.24 28.05
N ALA A 50 -21.89 2.91 27.99
CA ALA A 50 -21.32 3.65 29.11
C ALA A 50 -22.17 4.88 29.45
N ARG A 51 -22.64 5.62 28.44
CA ARG A 51 -23.55 6.76 28.62
C ARG A 51 -24.89 6.38 29.20
N GLU A 52 -25.37 5.16 28.95
CA GLU A 52 -26.60 4.62 29.47
C GLU A 52 -26.42 3.91 30.84
N GLY A 53 -25.20 3.91 31.38
CA GLY A 53 -24.87 3.26 32.67
C GLY A 53 -24.92 1.73 32.63
N LYS A 54 -24.75 1.13 31.48
CA LYS A 54 -24.79 -0.32 31.22
C LYS A 54 -23.42 -0.99 31.21
N MET A 55 -22.33 -0.21 31.21
CA MET A 55 -20.96 -0.71 31.25
C MET A 55 -20.26 -0.33 32.55
N SER A 56 -19.20 -1.09 32.90
CA SER A 56 -18.30 -0.72 33.98
C SER A 56 -17.50 0.53 33.66
N ASP A 57 -17.06 1.26 34.65
CA ASP A 57 -16.27 2.50 34.52
C ASP A 57 -14.81 2.26 34.06
N ASP A 58 -14.51 1.15 33.41
CA ASP A 58 -13.18 0.94 32.79
C ASP A 58 -13.04 1.82 31.55
N ASP A 59 -12.14 2.78 31.62
CA ASP A 59 -11.91 3.79 30.56
C ASP A 59 -11.66 3.16 29.18
N ILE A 60 -11.09 1.96 29.12
CA ILE A 60 -10.82 1.26 27.85
C ILE A 60 -12.12 0.75 27.22
N GLU A 61 -13.01 0.20 28.03
CA GLU A 61 -14.30 -0.32 27.56
C GLU A 61 -15.31 0.81 27.27
N ALA A 62 -15.09 1.99 27.85
CA ALA A 62 -15.94 3.15 27.64
C ALA A 62 -15.74 3.85 26.29
N ILE A 63 -14.63 3.58 25.60
CA ILE A 63 -14.33 4.20 24.28
C ILE A 63 -15.35 3.73 23.24
N GLY A 64 -16.00 4.69 22.57
CA GLY A 64 -16.94 4.42 21.49
C GLY A 64 -16.27 4.08 20.17
N ALA A 65 -17.04 3.48 19.25
CA ALA A 65 -16.57 3.20 17.90
C ALA A 65 -16.41 4.47 17.06
N GLY A 66 -17.12 5.53 17.38
CA GLY A 66 -17.06 6.83 16.71
C GLY A 66 -17.76 6.90 15.36
N ASP A 67 -18.02 5.77 14.70
CA ASP A 67 -18.66 5.69 13.40
C ASP A 67 -19.28 4.32 13.15
N GLN A 68 -20.14 4.22 12.16
CA GLN A 68 -20.59 2.97 11.57
C GLN A 68 -19.54 2.42 10.63
N GLY A 69 -19.58 1.13 10.31
CA GLY A 69 -18.68 0.55 9.33
C GLY A 69 -18.98 -0.92 9.04
N MET A 70 -18.44 -1.38 7.90
CA MET A 70 -18.43 -2.79 7.53
C MET A 70 -16.98 -3.17 7.20
N MET A 71 -16.43 -4.11 7.97
CA MET A 71 -15.05 -4.54 7.83
C MET A 71 -15.01 -6.02 7.42
N PHE A 72 -14.03 -6.36 6.58
CA PHE A 72 -13.84 -7.72 6.08
C PHE A 72 -12.47 -8.24 6.49
N GLY A 73 -12.45 -9.46 7.02
CA GLY A 73 -11.26 -10.27 7.16
C GLY A 73 -11.22 -11.36 6.11
N TYR A 74 -10.04 -11.65 5.60
CA TYR A 74 -9.82 -12.74 4.66
C TYR A 74 -8.48 -13.40 4.96
N ALA A 75 -8.42 -14.72 4.80
CA ALA A 75 -7.18 -15.49 4.87
C ALA A 75 -7.25 -16.66 3.89
N SER A 76 -6.12 -16.98 3.27
CA SER A 76 -5.95 -18.17 2.44
C SER A 76 -4.60 -18.82 2.75
N ASN A 77 -4.43 -20.07 2.37
CA ASN A 77 -3.16 -20.79 2.55
C ASN A 77 -2.24 -20.69 1.32
N GLU A 78 -2.43 -19.66 0.49
CA GLU A 78 -1.66 -19.46 -0.74
C GLU A 78 -0.24 -18.93 -0.46
N THR A 79 -0.05 -18.26 0.67
CA THR A 79 1.22 -17.66 1.08
C THR A 79 1.47 -17.86 2.57
N GLU A 80 2.71 -17.77 3.01
CA GLU A 80 3.10 -17.88 4.44
C GLU A 80 2.42 -16.84 5.32
N THR A 81 2.05 -15.70 4.75
CA THR A 81 1.36 -14.62 5.46
C THR A 81 -0.16 -14.81 5.46
N TYR A 82 -0.68 -15.85 4.83
CA TYR A 82 -2.13 -16.08 4.61
C TYR A 82 -2.80 -14.98 3.78
N MET A 83 -2.02 -14.29 2.94
CA MET A 83 -2.53 -13.30 1.99
C MET A 83 -2.77 -13.93 0.62
N PRO A 84 -3.73 -13.41 -0.16
CA PRO A 84 -3.91 -13.83 -1.55
C PRO A 84 -2.65 -13.63 -2.36
N LEU A 85 -2.29 -14.63 -3.18
CA LEU A 85 -1.04 -14.63 -3.94
C LEU A 85 -0.87 -13.40 -4.87
N PRO A 86 -1.88 -12.91 -5.61
CA PRO A 86 -1.70 -11.78 -6.52
C PRO A 86 -1.24 -10.51 -5.80
N ILE A 87 -1.91 -10.13 -4.71
CA ILE A 87 -1.55 -8.91 -3.96
C ILE A 87 -0.24 -9.09 -3.19
N TYR A 88 0.02 -10.29 -2.67
CA TYR A 88 1.28 -10.61 -2.00
C TYR A 88 2.47 -10.41 -2.96
N LEU A 89 2.41 -11.01 -4.16
CA LEU A 89 3.47 -10.85 -5.16
C LEU A 89 3.60 -9.40 -5.62
N SER A 90 2.49 -8.69 -5.79
CA SER A 90 2.53 -7.27 -6.15
C SER A 90 3.24 -6.42 -5.09
N HIS A 91 2.99 -6.67 -3.80
CA HIS A 91 3.68 -5.99 -2.71
C HIS A 91 5.18 -6.33 -2.68
N GLU A 92 5.55 -7.61 -2.82
CA GLU A 92 6.96 -8.01 -2.83
C GLU A 92 7.72 -7.44 -4.04
N LEU A 93 7.07 -7.30 -5.21
CA LEU A 93 7.67 -6.65 -6.38
C LEU A 93 7.96 -5.17 -6.12
N THR A 94 7.02 -4.40 -5.56
CA THR A 94 7.24 -2.98 -5.25
C THR A 94 8.27 -2.79 -4.13
N LYS A 95 8.27 -3.67 -3.15
CA LYS A 95 9.29 -3.71 -2.10
C LYS A 95 10.68 -3.99 -2.69
N ARG A 96 10.81 -4.97 -3.59
CA ARG A 96 12.06 -5.29 -4.28
C ARG A 96 12.56 -4.12 -5.15
N LEU A 97 11.68 -3.41 -5.87
CA LEU A 97 12.02 -2.18 -6.59
C LEU A 97 12.64 -1.14 -5.63
N SER A 98 12.01 -0.91 -4.48
CA SER A 98 12.51 0.02 -3.48
C SER A 98 13.88 -0.38 -2.93
N VAL A 99 14.09 -1.67 -2.66
CA VAL A 99 15.37 -2.22 -2.20
C VAL A 99 16.46 -2.02 -3.27
N ALA A 100 16.20 -2.40 -4.52
CA ALA A 100 17.16 -2.27 -5.63
C ALA A 100 17.58 -0.81 -5.87
N ARG A 101 16.63 0.12 -5.76
CA ARG A 101 16.90 1.55 -5.86
C ARG A 101 17.75 2.05 -4.68
N LYS A 102 17.34 1.77 -3.45
CA LYS A 102 17.99 2.27 -2.23
C LYS A 102 19.38 1.67 -2.00
N SER A 103 19.62 0.43 -2.43
CA SER A 103 20.93 -0.21 -2.37
C SER A 103 21.90 0.26 -3.46
N GLY A 104 21.39 0.93 -4.50
CA GLY A 104 22.18 1.31 -5.67
C GLY A 104 22.34 0.21 -6.71
N GLU A 105 21.74 -0.96 -6.54
CA GLU A 105 21.74 -2.06 -7.51
C GLU A 105 21.18 -1.62 -8.86
N LEU A 106 20.10 -0.83 -8.84
CA LEU A 106 19.50 -0.18 -10.00
C LEU A 106 19.44 1.34 -9.75
N SER A 107 20.59 2.00 -9.79
CA SER A 107 20.76 3.41 -9.40
C SER A 107 20.04 4.43 -10.29
N TYR A 108 19.49 3.99 -11.41
CA TYR A 108 18.68 4.81 -12.31
C TYR A 108 17.18 4.79 -11.94
N LEU A 109 16.74 3.93 -11.02
CA LEU A 109 15.35 3.93 -10.56
C LEU A 109 15.06 5.16 -9.69
N LEU A 110 13.85 5.68 -9.83
CA LEU A 110 13.29 6.75 -9.02
C LEU A 110 12.12 6.22 -8.16
N PRO A 111 11.63 7.00 -7.17
CA PRO A 111 10.74 6.45 -6.14
C PRO A 111 9.38 5.93 -6.60
N ASP A 112 8.80 6.50 -7.67
CA ASP A 112 7.45 6.10 -8.12
C ASP A 112 7.49 4.76 -8.85
N GLY A 113 6.57 3.87 -8.47
CA GLY A 113 6.48 2.55 -9.06
C GLY A 113 5.16 1.87 -8.75
N LYS A 114 4.73 1.04 -9.70
CA LYS A 114 3.49 0.24 -9.62
C LYS A 114 3.78 -1.17 -10.07
N SER A 115 3.06 -2.13 -9.47
CA SER A 115 3.05 -3.51 -9.92
C SER A 115 1.64 -4.06 -9.97
N GLN A 116 1.41 -4.98 -10.90
CA GLN A 116 0.20 -5.76 -11.01
C GLN A 116 0.58 -7.19 -11.38
N VAL A 117 -0.04 -8.16 -10.72
CA VAL A 117 0.16 -9.59 -10.99
C VAL A 117 -1.18 -10.24 -11.27
N THR A 118 -1.27 -10.94 -12.40
CA THR A 118 -2.41 -11.79 -12.74
C THR A 118 -2.02 -13.24 -12.54
N VAL A 119 -2.78 -13.94 -11.71
CA VAL A 119 -2.57 -15.36 -11.37
C VAL A 119 -3.70 -16.17 -11.94
N GLU A 120 -3.35 -17.27 -12.59
CA GLU A 120 -4.32 -18.27 -13.03
C GLU A 120 -4.64 -19.24 -11.89
N TYR A 121 -5.93 -19.50 -11.69
CA TYR A 121 -6.43 -20.43 -10.68
C TYR A 121 -7.15 -21.60 -11.34
N GLN A 122 -6.88 -22.79 -10.83
CA GLN A 122 -7.61 -24.01 -11.19
C GLN A 122 -8.14 -24.66 -9.91
N ASP A 123 -9.42 -24.91 -9.86
CA ASP A 123 -10.11 -25.49 -8.69
C ASP A 123 -9.82 -24.73 -7.38
N GLY A 124 -9.78 -23.39 -7.48
CA GLY A 124 -9.53 -22.50 -6.34
C GLY A 124 -8.08 -22.44 -5.87
N LYS A 125 -7.13 -23.04 -6.60
CA LYS A 125 -5.70 -23.02 -6.29
C LYS A 125 -4.91 -22.23 -7.33
N PRO A 126 -3.92 -21.41 -6.94
CA PRO A 126 -3.07 -20.74 -7.89
C PRO A 126 -2.18 -21.77 -8.60
N VAL A 127 -2.14 -21.72 -9.92
CA VAL A 127 -1.35 -22.67 -10.74
C VAL A 127 -0.19 -22.00 -11.47
N ARG A 128 -0.35 -20.75 -11.92
CA ARG A 128 0.72 -20.01 -12.60
C ARG A 128 0.47 -18.50 -12.58
N VAL A 129 1.51 -17.75 -12.79
CA VAL A 129 1.42 -16.30 -13.05
C VAL A 129 1.25 -16.11 -14.55
N ASP A 130 0.12 -15.56 -14.96
CA ASP A 130 -0.17 -15.27 -16.37
C ASP A 130 0.53 -14.00 -16.84
N THR A 131 0.44 -12.93 -16.03
CA THR A 131 0.93 -11.61 -16.45
C THR A 131 1.50 -10.84 -15.27
N VAL A 132 2.65 -10.20 -15.50
CA VAL A 132 3.27 -9.24 -14.59
C VAL A 132 3.38 -7.90 -15.29
N VAL A 133 2.83 -6.85 -14.68
CA VAL A 133 2.99 -5.47 -15.15
C VAL A 133 3.78 -4.70 -14.10
N ILE A 134 4.86 -4.05 -14.51
CA ILE A 134 5.62 -3.10 -13.68
C ILE A 134 5.74 -1.78 -14.42
N SER A 135 5.37 -0.70 -13.75
CA SER A 135 5.69 0.65 -14.18
C SER A 135 6.60 1.27 -13.12
N THR A 136 7.79 1.71 -13.53
CA THR A 136 8.77 2.28 -12.60
C THR A 136 9.36 3.56 -13.17
N GLN A 137 9.40 4.59 -12.33
CA GLN A 137 10.04 5.86 -12.67
C GLN A 137 11.55 5.67 -12.77
N HIS A 138 12.18 6.33 -13.73
CA HIS A 138 13.60 6.19 -14.01
C HIS A 138 14.23 7.50 -14.43
N LYS A 139 15.56 7.59 -14.35
CA LYS A 139 16.33 8.70 -14.90
C LYS A 139 16.24 8.74 -16.44
N GLU A 140 16.42 9.93 -17.00
CA GLU A 140 16.20 10.18 -18.41
C GLU A 140 17.17 9.43 -19.34
N ASP A 141 18.38 9.19 -18.86
CA ASP A 141 19.53 8.68 -19.61
C ASP A 141 19.60 7.16 -19.77
N ILE A 142 18.64 6.40 -19.14
CA ILE A 142 18.61 4.94 -19.27
C ILE A 142 17.93 4.49 -20.55
N ASP A 143 18.54 3.55 -21.25
CA ASP A 143 17.90 2.84 -22.36
C ASP A 143 16.74 1.96 -21.85
N LEU A 144 15.59 2.04 -22.51
CA LEU A 144 14.39 1.31 -22.09
C LEU A 144 14.52 -0.21 -22.28
N GLY A 145 15.33 -0.68 -23.22
CA GLY A 145 15.62 -2.10 -23.40
C GLY A 145 16.40 -2.65 -22.20
N VAL A 146 17.45 -1.95 -21.80
CA VAL A 146 18.25 -2.28 -20.62
C VAL A 146 17.39 -2.26 -19.35
N LEU A 147 16.58 -1.22 -19.18
CA LEU A 147 15.66 -1.11 -18.04
C LEU A 147 14.72 -2.32 -17.98
N ARG A 148 14.10 -2.70 -19.10
CA ARG A 148 13.17 -3.83 -19.15
C ARG A 148 13.84 -5.15 -18.80
N GLU A 149 15.01 -5.39 -19.36
CA GLU A 149 15.79 -6.61 -19.06
C GLU A 149 16.20 -6.67 -17.58
N ASP A 150 16.68 -5.57 -17.02
CA ASP A 150 17.04 -5.46 -15.62
C ASP A 150 15.84 -5.69 -14.68
N ILE A 151 14.69 -5.11 -14.97
CA ILE A 151 13.47 -5.30 -14.18
C ILE A 151 13.01 -6.76 -14.23
N ILE A 152 13.06 -7.41 -15.37
CA ILE A 152 12.72 -8.83 -15.48
C ILE A 152 13.71 -9.65 -14.63
N ASN A 153 15.02 -9.51 -14.88
CA ASN A 153 16.03 -10.40 -14.28
C ASN A 153 16.32 -10.11 -12.80
N LYS A 154 16.30 -8.83 -12.40
CA LYS A 154 16.71 -8.40 -11.04
C LYS A 154 15.54 -8.14 -10.08
N ILE A 155 14.32 -7.98 -10.63
CA ILE A 155 13.13 -7.75 -9.82
C ILE A 155 12.16 -8.92 -9.96
N ILE A 156 11.60 -9.18 -11.14
CA ILE A 156 10.51 -10.14 -11.31
C ILE A 156 10.97 -11.56 -10.99
N LEU A 157 12.04 -12.03 -11.63
CA LEU A 157 12.57 -13.38 -11.44
C LEU A 157 13.23 -13.60 -10.07
N LYS A 158 13.44 -12.55 -9.27
CA LYS A 158 13.91 -12.65 -7.88
C LYS A 158 12.79 -12.74 -6.86
N VAL A 159 11.58 -12.35 -7.23
CA VAL A 159 10.42 -12.29 -6.35
C VAL A 159 9.45 -13.44 -6.62
N ILE A 160 9.17 -13.71 -7.89
CA ILE A 160 8.17 -14.72 -8.26
C ILE A 160 8.85 -16.09 -8.29
N PRO A 161 8.33 -17.09 -7.56
CA PRO A 161 8.85 -18.46 -7.60
C PRO A 161 8.84 -19.03 -9.02
N GLU A 162 9.94 -19.71 -9.39
CA GLU A 162 10.14 -20.26 -10.73
C GLU A 162 9.02 -21.24 -11.14
N ASN A 163 8.52 -22.02 -10.19
CA ASN A 163 7.43 -22.97 -10.42
C ASN A 163 6.08 -22.34 -10.77
N LEU A 164 5.95 -21.04 -10.62
CA LEU A 164 4.76 -20.27 -11.02
C LEU A 164 4.93 -19.57 -12.37
N LEU A 165 6.09 -19.66 -12.98
CA LEU A 165 6.43 -19.04 -14.26
C LEU A 165 6.57 -20.11 -15.36
N ASP A 166 6.14 -19.77 -16.57
CA ASP A 166 6.30 -20.59 -17.76
C ASP A 166 6.56 -19.74 -19.02
N GLU A 167 6.72 -20.38 -20.16
CA GLU A 167 6.96 -19.71 -21.45
C GLU A 167 5.80 -18.81 -21.91
N ALA A 168 4.61 -19.03 -21.38
CA ALA A 168 3.42 -18.23 -21.69
C ALA A 168 3.25 -17.02 -20.76
N THR A 169 4.06 -16.92 -19.69
CA THR A 169 4.02 -15.78 -18.77
C THR A 169 4.42 -14.48 -19.48
N LYS A 170 3.59 -13.47 -19.37
CA LYS A 170 3.78 -12.17 -20.05
C LYS A 170 4.38 -11.15 -19.10
N TYR A 171 5.40 -10.44 -19.57
CA TYR A 171 6.06 -9.38 -18.81
C TYR A 171 5.86 -8.03 -19.51
N TYR A 172 5.21 -7.09 -18.83
CA TYR A 172 5.03 -5.72 -19.33
C TYR A 172 5.76 -4.75 -18.39
N VAL A 173 6.92 -4.27 -18.83
CA VAL A 173 7.72 -3.29 -18.09
C VAL A 173 7.67 -1.96 -18.81
N ASN A 174 7.17 -0.93 -18.12
CA ASN A 174 6.92 0.39 -18.69
C ASN A 174 6.24 0.30 -20.07
N PRO A 175 5.03 -0.31 -20.17
CA PRO A 175 4.40 -0.59 -21.46
C PRO A 175 4.05 0.68 -22.24
N THR A 176 3.85 1.81 -21.55
CA THR A 176 3.61 3.12 -22.18
C THR A 176 4.89 3.84 -22.61
N GLY A 177 6.06 3.26 -22.31
CA GLY A 177 7.37 3.81 -22.66
C GLY A 177 8.04 4.56 -21.52
N ARG A 178 8.52 5.77 -21.81
CA ARG A 178 9.29 6.62 -20.87
C ARG A 178 8.47 7.01 -19.65
N PHE A 179 9.07 6.87 -18.45
CA PHE A 179 8.47 7.27 -17.18
C PHE A 179 9.50 8.03 -16.34
N VAL A 180 9.81 9.25 -16.73
CA VAL A 180 10.77 10.15 -16.06
C VAL A 180 10.06 11.10 -15.10
N VAL A 181 8.92 11.65 -15.50
CA VAL A 181 8.08 12.48 -14.65
C VAL A 181 7.13 11.58 -13.85
N GLY A 182 7.24 11.60 -12.54
CA GLY A 182 6.44 10.76 -11.65
C GLY A 182 6.36 11.35 -10.24
N GLY A 183 5.84 10.57 -9.29
CA GLY A 183 5.61 11.02 -7.93
C GLY A 183 4.65 12.21 -7.86
N PRO A 184 4.78 13.10 -6.85
CA PRO A 184 3.88 14.24 -6.66
C PRO A 184 3.86 15.24 -7.83
N GLN A 185 4.91 15.27 -8.65
CA GLN A 185 4.93 16.10 -9.86
C GLN A 185 4.07 15.51 -10.98
N GLY A 186 4.00 14.18 -11.07
CA GLY A 186 3.22 13.49 -12.10
C GLY A 186 1.73 13.44 -11.76
N ASP A 187 1.41 13.16 -10.51
CA ASP A 187 0.03 13.00 -10.04
C ASP A 187 -0.10 13.32 -8.55
N THR A 188 -1.26 13.79 -8.14
CA THR A 188 -1.56 14.12 -6.75
C THR A 188 -2.07 12.91 -5.99
N GLY A 189 -1.41 12.58 -4.88
CA GLY A 189 -1.84 11.53 -3.96
C GLY A 189 -2.73 12.07 -2.82
N LEU A 190 -3.66 11.24 -2.37
CA LEU A 190 -4.42 11.46 -1.14
C LEU A 190 -4.34 10.22 -0.25
N THR A 191 -4.17 10.43 1.06
CA THR A 191 -4.25 9.36 2.05
C THR A 191 -5.63 8.69 2.02
N GLY A 192 -5.65 7.36 2.10
CA GLY A 192 -6.90 6.59 2.11
C GLY A 192 -7.54 6.35 0.72
N ARG A 193 -6.82 6.62 -0.38
CA ARG A 193 -7.30 6.38 -1.75
C ARG A 193 -6.76 5.09 -2.39
N LYS A 194 -6.07 4.23 -1.62
CA LYS A 194 -5.53 2.94 -2.08
C LYS A 194 -6.01 1.77 -1.20
N ILE A 195 -7.28 1.80 -0.82
CA ILE A 195 -7.87 0.88 0.17
C ILE A 195 -7.84 -0.59 -0.24
N ILE A 196 -7.89 -0.89 -1.54
CA ILE A 196 -7.81 -2.26 -2.05
C ILE A 196 -6.36 -2.77 -2.04
N VAL A 197 -5.39 -1.88 -2.31
CA VAL A 197 -3.96 -2.19 -2.16
C VAL A 197 -3.60 -2.43 -0.69
N ASP A 198 -4.19 -1.65 0.22
CA ASP A 198 -3.97 -1.76 1.67
C ASP A 198 -4.55 -3.05 2.26
N THR A 199 -5.41 -3.75 1.54
CA THR A 199 -6.13 -4.94 2.02
C THR A 199 -5.81 -6.17 1.17
N TYR A 200 -6.76 -6.71 0.41
CA TYR A 200 -6.63 -8.05 -0.19
C TYR A 200 -6.56 -8.04 -1.72
N GLY A 201 -6.30 -6.87 -2.35
CA GLY A 201 -6.13 -6.77 -3.79
C GLY A 201 -7.38 -7.12 -4.62
N GLY A 202 -8.57 -7.03 -4.01
CA GLY A 202 -9.84 -7.38 -4.66
C GLY A 202 -10.26 -8.85 -4.49
N MET A 203 -9.46 -9.71 -3.85
CA MET A 203 -9.84 -11.10 -3.58
C MET A 203 -10.98 -11.18 -2.56
N ALA A 204 -11.02 -10.29 -1.58
CA ALA A 204 -12.12 -10.14 -0.63
C ALA A 204 -12.90 -8.84 -0.89
N ARG A 205 -14.11 -8.79 -0.35
CA ARG A 205 -14.92 -7.56 -0.33
C ARG A 205 -14.27 -6.51 0.57
N HIS A 206 -14.67 -5.25 0.35
CA HIS A 206 -14.20 -4.12 1.14
C HIS A 206 -15.38 -3.24 1.57
N GLY A 207 -15.37 -2.77 2.81
CA GLY A 207 -16.43 -1.93 3.36
C GLY A 207 -16.30 -0.43 3.05
N GLY A 208 -15.17 0.00 2.45
CA GLY A 208 -14.91 1.38 2.04
C GLY A 208 -14.02 2.19 2.99
N GLY A 209 -13.82 1.73 4.24
CA GLY A 209 -13.00 2.43 5.23
C GLY A 209 -11.50 2.36 4.96
N ALA A 210 -10.81 3.50 5.02
CA ALA A 210 -9.36 3.55 4.91
C ALA A 210 -8.69 3.19 6.22
N LEU A 211 -7.50 2.57 6.15
CA LEU A 211 -6.67 2.22 7.32
C LEU A 211 -5.64 3.32 7.62
N SER A 212 -5.01 3.86 6.57
CA SER A 212 -3.92 4.83 6.70
C SER A 212 -4.39 6.15 7.31
N GLY A 213 -3.54 6.74 8.15
CA GLY A 213 -3.83 7.99 8.86
C GLY A 213 -4.75 7.85 10.08
N LYS A 214 -5.14 6.64 10.45
CA LYS A 214 -6.03 6.33 11.57
C LYS A 214 -5.27 5.60 12.67
N ASP A 215 -5.60 5.88 13.92
CA ASP A 215 -5.14 5.12 15.09
C ASP A 215 -6.11 3.99 15.48
N GLY A 216 -5.81 3.27 16.56
CA GLY A 216 -6.61 2.14 17.01
C GLY A 216 -8.00 2.48 17.53
N THR A 217 -8.31 3.76 17.81
CA THR A 217 -9.65 4.21 18.21
C THR A 217 -10.62 4.31 17.02
N LYS A 218 -10.11 4.28 15.81
CA LYS A 218 -10.91 4.37 14.58
C LYS A 218 -11.33 2.96 14.13
N VAL A 219 -12.65 2.71 14.14
CA VAL A 219 -13.23 1.38 13.87
C VAL A 219 -12.86 0.83 12.48
N ASP A 220 -12.72 1.66 11.49
CA ASP A 220 -12.27 1.23 10.15
C ASP A 220 -10.94 0.47 10.22
N ARG A 221 -10.02 0.90 11.08
CA ARG A 221 -8.73 0.25 11.28
C ARG A 221 -8.81 -0.91 12.27
N SER A 222 -9.32 -0.68 13.47
CA SER A 222 -9.39 -1.69 14.53
C SER A 222 -10.31 -2.85 14.15
N GLY A 223 -11.45 -2.58 13.57
CA GLY A 223 -12.39 -3.59 13.10
C GLY A 223 -11.83 -4.40 11.92
N ALA A 224 -11.14 -3.78 10.96
CA ALA A 224 -10.47 -4.49 9.88
C ALA A 224 -9.36 -5.43 10.40
N TYR A 225 -8.58 -4.98 11.37
CA TYR A 225 -7.52 -5.80 11.98
C TYR A 225 -8.10 -6.95 12.79
N MET A 226 -9.16 -6.72 13.55
CA MET A 226 -9.85 -7.80 14.27
C MET A 226 -10.47 -8.80 13.30
N ALA A 227 -11.14 -8.36 12.24
CA ALA A 227 -11.69 -9.24 11.23
C ALA A 227 -10.58 -10.11 10.56
N ARG A 228 -9.41 -9.50 10.28
CA ARG A 228 -8.24 -10.23 9.80
C ARG A 228 -7.73 -11.25 10.82
N TYR A 229 -7.66 -10.87 12.09
CA TYR A 229 -7.25 -11.76 13.18
C TYR A 229 -8.16 -12.99 13.27
N ILE A 230 -9.49 -12.78 13.25
CA ILE A 230 -10.48 -13.86 13.27
C ILE A 230 -10.32 -14.79 12.04
N ALA A 231 -10.13 -14.21 10.86
CA ALA A 231 -10.00 -15.00 9.62
C ALA A 231 -8.73 -15.87 9.60
N LYS A 232 -7.67 -15.48 10.34
CA LYS A 232 -6.40 -16.21 10.40
C LYS A 232 -6.40 -17.34 11.43
N ASN A 233 -7.25 -17.26 12.47
CA ASN A 233 -7.29 -18.18 13.60
C ASN A 233 -8.56 -19.03 13.61
#